data_19e5088e3a4f896c8c604de9e58a7d6c
#
_entry.id   19e5088e3a4f896c8c604de9e58a7d6c
#
_cell.length_a   1.000
_cell.length_b   1.000
_cell.length_c   1.000
_cell.angle_alpha   90.00
_cell.angle_beta   90.00
_cell.angle_gamma   90.00
#
_symmetry.space_group_name_H-M   'P 1'
#
loop_
_entity.id
_entity.type
_entity.pdbx_description
1 polymer ?
#
loop_
_entity_poly.entity_id
_entity_poly.type
_entity_poly.pdbx_seq_one_letter_code
_entity_poly.pdbx_strand_id
1 'polypeptide(L)'
;MLKKVTILYTILIIIVSIIPIPQLPFPQFELFQFDKFLHLLVYLIMSVMWLMVGFLEIKKVKWSHLTLVFFIGLITEICQGILPIGRYFEIADIIANSLGILVGFSISSLYILKNKQL
;
A
#
# COMPACT_ATOMS: atom_id res chain seq x y z
N MET A 1 -19.97 0.61 4.23
CA MET A 1 -19.12 -0.20 5.14
C MET A 1 -17.69 -0.34 4.61
N LEU A 2 -17.50 -0.82 3.39
CA LEU A 2 -16.15 -1.01 2.81
C LEU A 2 -15.27 0.26 2.86
N LYS A 3 -15.81 1.42 2.49
CA LYS A 3 -15.05 2.68 2.52
C LYS A 3 -14.50 3.02 3.91
N LYS A 4 -15.29 2.81 4.96
CA LYS A 4 -14.85 3.03 6.35
C LYS A 4 -13.71 2.09 6.74
N VAL A 5 -13.82 0.81 6.37
CA VAL A 5 -12.79 -0.21 6.62
C VAL A 5 -11.51 0.14 5.86
N THR A 6 -11.63 0.59 4.61
CA THR A 6 -10.49 1.00 3.77
C THR A 6 -9.76 2.20 4.36
N ILE A 7 -10.50 3.20 4.83
CA ILE A 7 -9.91 4.37 5.50
C ILE A 7 -9.20 3.95 6.78
N LEU A 8 -9.83 3.10 7.59
CA LEU A 8 -9.21 2.60 8.83
C LEU A 8 -7.92 1.82 8.55
N TYR A 9 -7.94 0.93 7.56
CA TYR A 9 -6.75 0.20 7.11
C TYR A 9 -5.64 1.16 6.69
N THR A 10 -5.96 2.16 5.87
CA THR A 10 -5.00 3.16 5.39
C THR A 10 -4.36 3.93 6.55
N ILE A 11 -5.17 4.39 7.50
CA ILE A 11 -4.68 5.10 8.69
C ILE A 11 -3.77 4.18 9.51
N LEU A 12 -4.15 2.92 9.71
CA LEU A 12 -3.36 1.95 10.45
C LEU A 12 -1.99 1.73 9.78
N ILE A 13 -1.95 1.59 8.47
CA ILE A 13 -0.69 1.42 7.74
C ILE A 13 0.20 2.65 7.86
N ILE A 14 -0.37 3.85 7.75
CA ILE A 14 0.39 5.10 7.94
C ILE A 14 1.00 5.14 9.35
N ILE A 15 0.21 4.84 10.38
CA ILE A 15 0.68 4.84 11.77
C ILE A 15 1.81 3.82 11.95
N VAL A 16 1.62 2.58 11.50
CA VAL A 16 2.64 1.51 11.60
C VAL A 16 3.92 1.90 10.86
N SER A 17 3.80 2.61 9.74
CA SER A 17 4.95 3.04 8.94
C SER A 17 5.84 4.07 9.65
N ILE A 18 5.28 4.86 10.57
CA ILE A 18 6.02 5.90 11.29
C ILE A 18 6.38 5.54 12.73
N ILE A 19 6.00 4.36 13.21
CA ILE A 19 6.38 3.86 14.54
C ILE A 19 7.85 3.45 14.52
N PRO A 20 8.66 3.83 15.55
CA PRO A 20 10.04 3.37 15.67
C PRO A 20 10.13 1.84 15.72
N ILE A 21 11.11 1.27 14.98
CA ILE A 21 11.37 -0.17 15.00
C ILE A 21 12.42 -0.45 16.07
N PRO A 22 12.18 -1.39 17.01
CA PRO A 22 13.23 -1.89 17.88
C PRO A 22 14.26 -2.69 17.06
N GLN A 23 15.53 -2.63 17.45
CA GLN A 23 16.55 -3.48 16.85
C GLN A 23 16.23 -4.93 17.16
N LEU A 24 15.93 -5.70 16.13
CA LEU A 24 15.62 -7.12 16.25
C LEU A 24 16.89 -7.96 16.07
N PRO A 25 17.04 -9.07 16.85
CA PRO A 25 18.23 -9.92 16.78
C PRO A 25 18.22 -10.90 15.59
N PHE A 26 17.69 -10.49 14.44
CA PHE A 26 17.61 -11.31 13.24
C PHE A 26 18.71 -10.93 12.23
N PRO A 27 19.12 -11.85 11.33
CA PRO A 27 20.02 -11.51 10.22
C PRO A 27 19.43 -10.37 9.38
N GLN A 28 20.22 -9.32 9.15
CA GLN A 28 19.75 -8.13 8.43
C GLN A 28 19.25 -8.43 7.01
N PHE A 29 19.83 -9.43 6.34
CA PHE A 29 19.43 -9.81 4.99
C PHE A 29 18.00 -10.41 4.94
N GLU A 30 17.67 -11.31 5.87
CA GLU A 30 16.31 -11.90 5.96
C GLU A 30 15.27 -10.83 6.32
N LEU A 31 15.59 -9.93 7.25
CA LEU A 31 14.74 -8.79 7.58
C LEU A 31 14.51 -7.88 6.38
N PHE A 32 15.54 -7.63 5.57
CA PHE A 32 15.44 -6.81 4.36
C PHE A 32 14.44 -7.42 3.36
N GLN A 33 14.54 -8.72 3.07
CA GLN A 33 13.62 -9.41 2.15
C GLN A 33 12.19 -9.44 2.68
N PHE A 34 12.02 -9.73 3.97
CA PHE A 34 10.72 -9.76 4.61
C PHE A 34 10.05 -8.39 4.60
N ASP A 35 10.80 -7.33 4.86
CA ASP A 35 10.31 -5.96 4.80
C ASP A 35 9.77 -5.59 3.41
N LYS A 36 10.52 -5.90 2.34
CA LYS A 36 10.09 -5.66 0.96
C LYS A 36 8.82 -6.44 0.61
N PHE A 37 8.73 -7.69 1.04
CA PHE A 37 7.53 -8.50 0.85
C PHE A 37 6.32 -7.90 1.57
N LEU A 38 6.48 -7.40 2.79
CA LEU A 38 5.42 -6.72 3.53
C LEU A 38 4.96 -5.44 2.82
N HIS A 39 5.88 -4.62 2.32
CA HIS A 39 5.55 -3.43 1.54
C HIS A 39 4.68 -3.79 0.32
N LEU A 40 5.11 -4.79 -0.44
CA LEU A 40 4.35 -5.27 -1.60
C LEU A 40 2.95 -5.72 -1.21
N LEU A 41 2.83 -6.57 -0.18
CA LEU A 41 1.56 -7.15 0.26
C LEU A 41 0.60 -6.06 0.78
N VAL A 42 1.10 -5.17 1.62
CA VAL A 42 0.30 -4.08 2.23
C VAL A 42 -0.27 -3.16 1.17
N TYR A 43 0.53 -2.76 0.18
CA TYR A 43 0.08 -1.87 -0.88
C TYR A 43 -0.75 -2.57 -1.95
N LEU A 44 -0.56 -3.87 -2.14
CA LEU A 44 -1.46 -4.70 -2.94
C LEU A 44 -2.88 -4.67 -2.33
N ILE A 45 -2.99 -4.98 -1.04
CA ILE A 45 -4.27 -4.99 -0.34
C ILE A 45 -4.91 -3.58 -0.36
N MET A 46 -4.12 -2.54 -0.08
CA MET A 46 -4.60 -1.16 -0.08
C MET A 46 -5.16 -0.74 -1.44
N SER A 47 -4.45 -1.08 -2.53
CA SER A 47 -4.90 -0.75 -3.88
C SER A 47 -6.19 -1.47 -4.25
N VAL A 48 -6.30 -2.76 -3.91
CA VAL A 48 -7.54 -3.52 -4.13
C VAL A 48 -8.70 -2.89 -3.37
N MET A 49 -8.51 -2.57 -2.09
CA MET A 49 -9.56 -1.98 -1.27
C MET A 49 -10.04 -0.64 -1.83
N TRP A 50 -9.12 0.26 -2.17
CA TRP A 50 -9.48 1.58 -2.72
C TRP A 50 -10.12 1.48 -4.11
N LEU A 51 -9.66 0.56 -4.97
CA LEU A 51 -10.27 0.35 -6.28
C LEU A 51 -11.66 -0.26 -6.17
N MET A 52 -11.90 -1.13 -5.20
CA MET A 52 -13.26 -1.65 -4.93
C MET A 52 -14.19 -0.56 -4.40
N VAL A 53 -13.73 0.33 -3.52
CA VAL A 53 -14.48 1.51 -3.11
C VAL A 53 -14.86 2.36 -4.34
N GLY A 54 -13.90 2.64 -5.21
CA GLY A 54 -14.14 3.40 -6.43
C GLY A 54 -15.15 2.72 -7.37
N PHE A 55 -15.05 1.40 -7.50
CA PHE A 55 -16.01 0.63 -8.31
C PHE A 55 -17.43 0.71 -7.74
N LEU A 56 -17.59 0.66 -6.43
CA LEU A 56 -18.90 0.83 -5.80
C LEU A 56 -19.48 2.23 -6.02
N GLU A 57 -18.60 3.26 -6.07
CA GLU A 57 -19.03 4.64 -6.28
C GLU A 57 -19.41 4.96 -7.73
N ILE A 58 -18.60 4.56 -8.70
CA ILE A 58 -18.73 4.99 -10.10
C ILE A 58 -18.80 3.86 -11.13
N LYS A 59 -18.80 2.61 -10.70
CA LYS A 59 -18.87 1.40 -11.55
C LYS A 59 -17.74 1.29 -12.58
N LYS A 60 -16.61 1.96 -12.31
CA LYS A 60 -15.41 1.97 -13.17
C LYS A 60 -14.16 2.01 -12.29
N VAL A 61 -13.00 1.86 -12.92
CA VAL A 61 -11.72 2.12 -12.26
C VAL A 61 -11.65 3.61 -11.91
N LYS A 62 -11.51 3.92 -10.64
CA LYS A 62 -11.35 5.29 -10.17
C LYS A 62 -9.87 5.61 -10.00
N TRP A 63 -9.28 6.23 -11.02
CA TRP A 63 -7.85 6.53 -11.10
C TRP A 63 -7.33 7.39 -9.95
N SER A 64 -8.19 8.28 -9.42
CA SER A 64 -7.83 9.12 -8.26
C SER A 64 -7.52 8.29 -7.01
N HIS A 65 -8.18 7.14 -6.84
CA HIS A 65 -7.89 6.22 -5.73
C HIS A 65 -6.55 5.52 -5.91
N LEU A 66 -6.21 5.12 -7.13
CA LEU A 66 -4.90 4.52 -7.43
C LEU A 66 -3.77 5.51 -7.18
N THR A 67 -3.94 6.75 -7.64
CA THR A 67 -3.00 7.85 -7.41
C THR A 67 -2.85 8.13 -5.90
N LEU A 68 -3.94 8.13 -5.16
CA LEU A 68 -3.92 8.30 -3.70
C LEU A 68 -3.04 7.24 -3.02
N VAL A 69 -3.22 5.97 -3.37
CA VAL A 69 -2.44 4.86 -2.79
C VAL A 69 -0.95 5.01 -3.09
N PHE A 70 -0.61 5.37 -4.33
CA PHE A 70 0.79 5.61 -4.72
C PHE A 70 1.42 6.74 -3.90
N PHE A 71 0.73 7.87 -3.75
CA PHE A 71 1.26 9.00 -2.97
C PHE A 71 1.33 8.71 -1.48
N ILE A 72 0.42 7.92 -0.92
CA ILE A 72 0.54 7.45 0.47
C ILE A 72 1.85 6.67 0.64
N GLY A 73 2.16 5.74 -0.26
CA GLY A 73 3.41 5.00 -0.24
C GLY A 73 4.65 5.88 -0.35
N LEU A 74 4.62 6.85 -1.25
CA LEU A 74 5.74 7.78 -1.43
C LEU A 74 5.95 8.67 -0.20
N ILE A 75 4.87 9.24 0.34
CA ILE A 75 4.95 10.14 1.50
C ILE A 75 5.40 9.39 2.76
N THR A 76 4.88 8.18 2.99
CA THR A 76 5.30 7.38 4.15
C THR A 76 6.78 7.02 4.07
N GLU A 77 7.28 6.71 2.86
CA GLU A 77 8.71 6.42 2.65
C GLU A 77 9.59 7.64 2.92
N ILE A 78 9.17 8.81 2.45
CA ILE A 78 9.88 10.08 2.74
C ILE A 78 9.87 10.36 4.24
N CYS A 79 8.74 10.16 4.92
CA CYS A 79 8.64 10.33 6.38
C CYS A 79 9.57 9.39 7.13
N GLN A 80 9.70 8.14 6.69
CA GLN A 80 10.63 7.17 7.28
C GLN A 80 12.09 7.63 7.17
N GLY A 81 12.45 8.30 6.09
CA GLY A 81 13.80 8.84 5.90
C GLY A 81 14.09 10.10 6.69
N ILE A 82 13.08 10.92 6.98
CA ILE A 82 13.23 12.21 7.67
C ILE A 82 13.09 12.07 9.19
N LEU A 83 12.15 11.25 9.66
CA LEU A 83 11.86 11.09 11.08
C LEU A 83 12.95 10.27 11.79
N PRO A 84 13.31 10.60 13.06
CA PRO A 84 14.31 9.86 13.83
C PRO A 84 13.71 8.59 14.45
N ILE A 85 13.23 7.68 13.62
CA ILE A 85 12.52 6.46 14.05
C ILE A 85 13.31 5.17 13.81
N GLY A 86 14.61 5.27 13.45
CA GLY A 86 15.45 4.10 13.17
C GLY A 86 15.14 3.44 11.83
N ARG A 87 14.45 4.12 10.93
CA ARG A 87 14.17 3.69 9.55
C ARG A 87 14.91 4.57 8.56
N TYR A 88 15.10 4.07 7.35
CA TYR A 88 15.80 4.78 6.28
C TYR A 88 14.91 4.87 5.06
N PHE A 89 15.09 5.94 4.28
CA PHE A 89 14.51 6.04 2.95
C PHE A 89 15.18 5.01 2.03
N GLU A 90 14.37 4.15 1.41
CA GLU A 90 14.85 3.14 0.49
C GLU A 90 14.05 3.15 -0.80
N ILE A 91 14.74 3.31 -1.94
CA ILE A 91 14.10 3.25 -3.26
C ILE A 91 13.47 1.86 -3.49
N ALA A 92 14.09 0.81 -2.94
CA ALA A 92 13.55 -0.55 -3.01
C ALA A 92 12.16 -0.69 -2.38
N ASP A 93 11.86 0.08 -1.32
CA ASP A 93 10.52 0.11 -0.71
C ASP A 93 9.50 0.76 -1.62
N ILE A 94 9.88 1.84 -2.32
CA ILE A 94 9.01 2.48 -3.32
C ILE A 94 8.72 1.52 -4.47
N ILE A 95 9.72 0.78 -4.93
CA ILE A 95 9.56 -0.24 -5.97
C ILE A 95 8.61 -1.35 -5.49
N ALA A 96 8.79 -1.86 -4.27
CA ALA A 96 7.94 -2.89 -3.70
C ALA A 96 6.48 -2.41 -3.56
N ASN A 97 6.28 -1.18 -3.07
CA ASN A 97 4.95 -0.56 -2.99
C ASN A 97 4.31 -0.47 -4.38
N SER A 98 5.07 0.00 -5.38
CA SER A 98 4.58 0.16 -6.75
C SER A 98 4.23 -1.18 -7.39
N LEU A 99 5.01 -2.23 -7.18
CA LEU A 99 4.71 -3.58 -7.64
C LEU A 99 3.43 -4.13 -6.99
N GLY A 100 3.25 -3.90 -5.69
CA GLY A 100 2.02 -4.26 -4.98
C GLY A 100 0.80 -3.56 -5.58
N ILE A 101 0.92 -2.26 -5.85
CA ILE A 101 -0.14 -1.46 -6.48
C ILE A 101 -0.48 -1.99 -7.88
N LEU A 102 0.52 -2.34 -8.69
CA LEU A 102 0.32 -2.89 -10.02
C LEU A 102 -0.40 -4.24 -9.99
N VAL A 103 -0.01 -5.13 -9.10
CA VAL A 103 -0.67 -6.44 -8.93
C VAL A 103 -2.11 -6.23 -8.44
N GLY A 104 -2.32 -5.38 -7.45
CA GLY A 104 -3.66 -5.06 -6.95
C GLY A 104 -4.55 -4.41 -8.00
N PHE A 105 -4.00 -3.51 -8.82
CA PHE A 105 -4.68 -2.92 -9.97
C PHE A 105 -5.08 -3.99 -11.00
N SER A 106 -4.19 -4.91 -11.32
CA SER A 106 -4.46 -5.99 -12.29
C SER A 106 -5.60 -6.89 -11.82
N ILE A 107 -5.56 -7.32 -10.55
CA ILE A 107 -6.62 -8.15 -9.94
C ILE A 107 -7.96 -7.40 -9.96
N SER A 108 -7.96 -6.15 -9.50
CA SER A 108 -9.18 -5.33 -9.41
C SER A 108 -9.76 -5.01 -10.78
N SER A 109 -8.91 -4.72 -11.77
CA SER A 109 -9.35 -4.43 -13.14
C SER A 109 -10.04 -5.62 -13.78
N LEU A 110 -9.50 -6.82 -13.60
CA LEU A 110 -10.12 -8.05 -14.11
C LEU A 110 -11.50 -8.28 -13.47
N TYR A 111 -11.61 -8.06 -12.17
CA TYR A 111 -12.89 -8.16 -11.48
C TYR A 111 -13.89 -7.11 -11.97
N ILE A 112 -13.46 -5.86 -12.10
CA ILE A 112 -14.29 -4.75 -12.57
C ILE A 112 -14.78 -4.98 -14.00
N LEU A 113 -13.90 -5.44 -14.90
CA LEU A 113 -14.26 -5.73 -16.28
C LEU A 113 -15.30 -6.84 -16.36
N LYS A 114 -15.14 -7.89 -15.54
CA LYS A 114 -16.10 -9.01 -15.49
C LYS A 114 -17.47 -8.58 -14.96
N ASN A 115 -17.52 -7.64 -14.03
CA ASN A 115 -18.76 -7.24 -13.35
C ASN A 115 -19.36 -5.91 -13.83
N LYS A 116 -18.73 -5.27 -14.83
CA LYS A 116 -19.18 -3.98 -15.37
C LYS A 116 -20.53 -4.07 -16.10
N GLN A 117 -20.92 -5.26 -16.52
CA GLN A 117 -22.20 -5.50 -17.22
C GLN A 117 -23.36 -5.76 -16.28
N LEU A 118 -23.12 -5.74 -14.99
CA LEU A 118 -24.14 -5.80 -13.96
C LEU A 118 -24.45 -4.37 -13.49
#